data_653f83f1cd56e79b5458e894d057e9b4
#
_entry.id   653f83f1cd56e79b5458e894d057e9b4
#
_cell.length_a   1.000
_cell.length_b   1.000
_cell.length_c   1.000
_cell.angle_alpha   90.00
_cell.angle_beta   90.00
_cell.angle_gamma   90.00
#
_symmetry.space_group_name_H-M   'P 1'
#
loop_
_entity.id
_entity.type
_entity.pdbx_description
1 polymer ?
#
loop_
_entity_poly.entity_id
_entity_poly.type
_entity_poly.pdbx_seq_one_letter_code
_entity_poly.pdbx_strand_id
1 'polypeptide(L)'
;MKKSPGFLAVLVLSLATVMPAIADNALAQTQVELGAESSHLSNGSTDWQELSLRINQQRGQRDVKELTLTQTSRFGLDDQQISGLYATPLTDRLTAMLAASISPSHRVLARQGIDGTLQYEFAPAWLVHAGLASKRYDAANVNQASLMLEHYFSSFSASVAWRPVRALGASSSSTELRGYYYYRDNSYIGVIFSTGQEATSVNASTVLLTDVRATALLGRHSFSRQWAVNYAVTSTRQGNFYNRNSVRLGAQFLF
;
A
#
# COMPACT_ATOMS: atom_id res chain seq x y z
N MET A 1 -9.60 35.43 6.07
CA MET A 1 -9.90 34.29 5.18
C MET A 1 -9.14 33.09 5.73
N LYS A 2 -9.82 32.14 6.39
CA LYS A 2 -9.23 30.89 6.86
C LYS A 2 -9.02 29.96 5.65
N LYS A 3 -7.75 29.69 5.32
CA LYS A 3 -7.40 28.68 4.31
C LYS A 3 -7.75 27.31 4.91
N SER A 4 -8.75 26.63 4.40
CA SER A 4 -9.02 25.24 4.73
C SER A 4 -7.99 24.35 4.02
N PRO A 5 -7.36 23.42 4.72
CA PRO A 5 -6.37 22.50 4.13
C PRO A 5 -7.06 21.47 3.26
N GLY A 6 -6.43 21.14 2.16
CA GLY A 6 -6.90 20.14 1.19
C GLY A 6 -6.58 18.69 1.62
N PHE A 7 -7.35 17.75 1.11
CA PHE A 7 -7.32 16.35 1.48
C PHE A 7 -6.96 15.44 0.33
N LEU A 8 -6.27 14.35 0.69
CA LEU A 8 -5.79 13.34 -0.24
C LEU A 8 -6.31 11.96 0.16
N ALA A 9 -7.08 11.32 -0.69
CA ALA A 9 -7.18 9.87 -0.67
C ALA A 9 -6.12 9.31 -1.63
N VAL A 10 -5.13 8.67 -1.07
CA VAL A 10 -4.10 7.96 -1.85
C VAL A 10 -4.49 6.51 -1.90
N LEU A 11 -4.51 5.94 -3.11
CA LEU A 11 -4.44 4.48 -3.27
C LEU A 11 -3.15 4.04 -2.55
N VAL A 12 -3.27 3.64 -1.28
CA VAL A 12 -2.17 2.96 -0.59
C VAL A 12 -2.10 1.59 -1.22
N LEU A 13 -1.19 1.44 -2.19
CA LEU A 13 -0.72 0.13 -2.61
C LEU A 13 -0.04 -0.51 -1.38
N SER A 14 -0.83 -1.14 -0.52
CA SER A 14 -0.28 -1.97 0.56
C SER A 14 0.36 -3.19 -0.08
N LEU A 15 1.68 -3.12 -0.24
CA LEU A 15 2.53 -4.20 -0.71
C LEU A 15 2.76 -5.21 0.44
N ALA A 16 1.70 -5.83 0.93
CA ALA A 16 1.83 -7.02 1.75
C ALA A 16 1.87 -8.24 0.79
N THR A 17 3.05 -8.59 0.31
CA THR A 17 3.26 -9.87 -0.36
C THR A 17 3.46 -10.95 0.69
N VAL A 18 2.44 -11.76 0.92
CA VAL A 18 2.55 -12.99 1.70
C VAL A 18 3.07 -14.08 0.76
N MET A 19 4.26 -14.60 1.03
CA MET A 19 4.86 -15.70 0.26
C MET A 19 4.30 -17.07 0.72
N PRO A 20 4.29 -18.13 -0.13
CA PRO A 20 3.77 -19.45 0.24
C PRO A 20 4.57 -20.11 1.37
N ALA A 21 3.90 -20.91 2.18
CA ALA A 21 4.39 -21.48 3.42
C ALA A 21 5.53 -22.51 3.24
N ILE A 22 6.66 -22.25 3.89
CA ILE A 22 7.67 -23.26 4.21
C ILE A 22 7.94 -23.20 5.73
N ALA A 23 7.72 -24.36 6.36
CA ALA A 23 8.12 -24.81 7.71
C ALA A 23 8.25 -23.86 8.90
N ASP A 24 7.63 -24.24 9.94
CA ASP A 24 7.19 -23.59 11.18
C ASP A 24 8.26 -23.47 12.29
N ASN A 25 9.54 -23.26 11.99
CA ASN A 25 10.60 -23.02 12.99
C ASN A 25 11.58 -21.90 12.57
N ALA A 26 11.15 -20.93 11.80
CA ALA A 26 12.01 -19.82 11.41
C ALA A 26 12.31 -18.91 12.62
N LEU A 27 13.61 -18.68 12.87
CA LEU A 27 14.05 -17.60 13.74
C LEU A 27 13.45 -16.27 13.26
N ALA A 28 13.12 -15.39 14.20
CA ALA A 28 12.62 -14.06 13.85
C ALA A 28 13.71 -13.32 13.06
N GLN A 29 13.35 -12.85 11.86
CA GLN A 29 14.23 -12.04 11.02
C GLN A 29 13.80 -10.58 11.11
N THR A 30 14.76 -9.70 11.33
CA THR A 30 14.51 -8.26 11.34
C THR A 30 15.06 -7.63 10.08
N GLN A 31 14.24 -6.84 9.42
CA GLN A 31 14.58 -6.13 8.19
C GLN A 31 14.39 -4.64 8.40
N VAL A 32 15.33 -3.84 7.91
CA VAL A 32 15.23 -2.37 7.90
C VAL A 32 15.33 -1.91 6.46
N GLU A 33 14.39 -1.07 6.03
CA GLU A 33 14.36 -0.48 4.69
C GLU A 33 14.34 1.04 4.78
N LEU A 34 15.22 1.69 4.03
CA LEU A 34 15.15 3.12 3.73
C LEU A 34 14.65 3.26 2.30
N GLY A 35 13.51 3.93 2.11
CA GLY A 35 12.86 4.11 0.82
C GLY A 35 12.67 5.58 0.48
N ALA A 36 12.77 5.91 -0.81
CA ALA A 36 12.46 7.22 -1.36
C ALA A 36 11.57 7.08 -2.60
N GLU A 37 10.60 7.97 -2.74
CA GLU A 37 9.71 8.06 -3.90
C GLU A 37 9.65 9.50 -4.41
N SER A 38 9.68 9.67 -5.73
CA SER A 38 9.41 10.93 -6.40
C SER A 38 8.30 10.73 -7.43
N SER A 39 7.36 11.68 -7.48
CA SER A 39 6.22 11.65 -8.40
C SER A 39 6.10 12.97 -9.13
N HIS A 40 6.07 12.90 -10.45
CA HIS A 40 5.84 14.04 -11.33
C HIS A 40 4.36 14.14 -11.73
N LEU A 41 3.80 15.36 -11.70
CA LEU A 41 2.41 15.67 -12.05
C LEU A 41 2.33 16.45 -13.35
N SER A 42 1.52 15.98 -14.31
CA SER A 42 1.43 16.58 -15.66
C SER A 42 0.74 17.96 -15.72
N ASN A 43 0.14 18.41 -14.63
CA ASN A 43 -0.57 19.70 -14.56
C ASN A 43 0.31 20.87 -14.08
N GLY A 44 1.65 20.67 -13.96
CA GLY A 44 2.58 21.69 -13.50
C GLY A 44 2.57 21.95 -11.99
N SER A 45 1.83 21.14 -11.22
CA SER A 45 1.93 21.18 -9.75
C SER A 45 3.31 20.73 -9.29
N THR A 46 3.74 21.18 -8.10
CA THR A 46 4.99 20.73 -7.48
C THR A 46 5.02 19.21 -7.36
N ASP A 47 6.14 18.61 -7.73
CA ASP A 47 6.40 17.18 -7.60
C ASP A 47 6.18 16.70 -6.16
N TRP A 48 5.67 15.49 -6.01
CA TRP A 48 5.54 14.87 -4.70
C TRP A 48 6.79 14.08 -4.37
N GLN A 49 7.17 14.14 -3.11
CA GLN A 49 8.32 13.43 -2.59
C GLN A 49 7.92 12.68 -1.33
N GLU A 50 8.47 11.50 -1.15
CA GLU A 50 8.27 10.70 0.05
C GLU A 50 9.59 10.03 0.46
N LEU A 51 9.90 10.10 1.75
CA LEU A 51 10.97 9.36 2.40
C LEU A 51 10.37 8.46 3.47
N SER A 52 10.80 7.20 3.54
CA SER A 52 10.29 6.25 4.51
C SER A 52 11.39 5.42 5.14
N LEU A 53 11.27 5.17 6.45
CA LEU A 53 12.03 4.19 7.19
C LEU A 53 11.07 3.11 7.68
N ARG A 54 11.30 1.87 7.27
CA ARG A 54 10.49 0.71 7.64
C ARG A 54 11.34 -0.28 8.42
N ILE A 55 10.82 -0.73 9.54
CA ILE A 55 11.37 -1.82 10.35
C ILE A 55 10.33 -2.93 10.34
N ASN A 56 10.73 -4.10 9.89
CA ASN A 56 9.86 -5.29 9.80
C ASN A 56 10.52 -6.42 10.58
N GLN A 57 9.76 -7.08 11.44
CA GLN A 57 10.14 -8.31 12.09
C GLN A 57 9.20 -9.41 11.62
N GLN A 58 9.75 -10.46 11.05
CA GLN A 58 9.00 -11.57 10.49
C GLN A 58 9.42 -12.89 11.13
N ARG A 59 8.44 -13.66 11.61
CA ARG A 59 8.61 -15.04 12.08
C ARG A 59 7.75 -15.95 11.22
N GLY A 60 8.42 -16.77 10.38
CA GLY A 60 7.71 -17.46 9.31
C GLY A 60 7.09 -16.45 8.34
N GLN A 61 6.02 -16.82 7.66
CA GLN A 61 5.44 -15.98 6.59
C GLN A 61 4.21 -15.21 7.01
N ARG A 62 3.59 -15.60 8.11
CA ARG A 62 2.27 -15.13 8.53
C ARG A 62 2.30 -14.36 9.86
N ASP A 63 3.44 -14.34 10.58
CA ASP A 63 3.63 -13.54 11.77
C ASP A 63 4.60 -12.39 11.44
N VAL A 64 4.03 -11.20 11.28
CA VAL A 64 4.73 -10.00 10.82
C VAL A 64 4.40 -8.83 11.73
N LYS A 65 5.43 -8.12 12.17
CA LYS A 65 5.32 -6.84 12.88
C LYS A 65 6.07 -5.79 12.08
N GLU A 66 5.40 -4.73 11.71
CA GLU A 66 6.01 -3.66 10.94
C GLU A 66 5.75 -2.30 11.59
N LEU A 67 6.78 -1.47 11.60
CA LEU A 67 6.70 -0.05 11.93
C LEU A 67 7.28 0.74 10.76
N THR A 68 6.53 1.75 10.29
CA THR A 68 6.98 2.65 9.23
C THR A 68 6.85 4.10 9.67
N LEU A 69 7.93 4.85 9.47
CA LEU A 69 7.97 6.30 9.59
C LEU A 69 8.02 6.87 8.18
N THR A 70 7.13 7.79 7.88
CA THR A 70 7.04 8.41 6.55
C THR A 70 7.06 9.93 6.69
N GLN A 71 7.86 10.59 5.85
CA GLN A 71 7.79 12.02 5.59
C GLN A 71 7.39 12.20 4.13
N THR A 72 6.36 13.02 3.85
CA THR A 72 5.89 13.29 2.51
C THR A 72 5.72 14.78 2.27
N SER A 73 6.05 15.22 1.05
CA SER A 73 5.81 16.57 0.56
C SER A 73 4.90 16.49 -0.66
N ARG A 74 3.74 17.18 -0.63
CA ARG A 74 2.76 17.17 -1.71
C ARG A 74 2.10 18.54 -1.82
N PHE A 75 2.03 19.07 -3.03
CA PHE A 75 1.46 20.43 -3.27
C PHE A 75 2.14 21.52 -2.43
N GLY A 76 3.43 21.37 -2.10
CA GLY A 76 4.15 22.29 -1.22
C GLY A 76 3.79 22.20 0.26
N LEU A 77 3.12 21.12 0.69
CA LEU A 77 2.76 20.85 2.08
C LEU A 77 3.47 19.57 2.56
N ASP A 78 4.05 19.64 3.76
CA ASP A 78 4.80 18.54 4.35
C ASP A 78 4.01 17.87 5.47
N ASP A 79 3.99 16.57 5.49
CA ASP A 79 3.39 15.75 6.55
C ASP A 79 4.31 14.63 6.98
N GLN A 80 4.11 14.20 8.23
CA GLN A 80 4.76 13.03 8.81
C GLN A 80 3.70 12.02 9.24
N GLN A 81 4.00 10.75 9.10
CA GLN A 81 3.12 9.66 9.52
C GLN A 81 3.92 8.56 10.22
N ILE A 82 3.34 8.04 11.26
CA ILE A 82 3.75 6.78 11.89
C ILE A 82 2.68 5.76 11.59
N SER A 83 3.06 4.60 11.08
CA SER A 83 2.15 3.48 10.84
C SER A 83 2.73 2.18 11.35
N GLY A 84 1.86 1.29 11.83
CA GLY A 84 2.20 -0.04 12.27
C GLY A 84 1.30 -1.07 11.62
N LEU A 85 1.83 -2.28 11.41
CA LEU A 85 1.09 -3.45 10.95
C LEU A 85 1.46 -4.64 11.85
N TYR A 86 0.45 -5.39 12.22
CA TYR A 86 0.60 -6.67 12.88
C TYR A 86 -0.21 -7.73 12.13
N ALA A 87 0.46 -8.77 11.65
CA ALA A 87 -0.17 -9.96 11.09
C ALA A 87 0.16 -11.16 11.95
N THR A 88 -0.82 -12.02 12.21
CA THR A 88 -0.63 -13.22 13.00
C THR A 88 -1.52 -14.38 12.51
N PRO A 89 -1.01 -15.62 12.45
CA PRO A 89 -1.84 -16.78 12.19
C PRO A 89 -2.78 -17.04 13.39
N LEU A 90 -4.08 -17.13 13.12
CA LEU A 90 -5.07 -17.56 14.08
C LEU A 90 -5.27 -19.09 14.05
N THR A 91 -5.12 -19.67 12.86
CA THR A 91 -5.12 -21.13 12.62
C THR A 91 -4.14 -21.43 11.47
N ASP A 92 -3.97 -22.69 11.12
CA ASP A 92 -3.11 -23.11 9.98
C ASP A 92 -3.55 -22.46 8.65
N ARG A 93 -4.82 -22.10 8.52
CA ARG A 93 -5.40 -21.55 7.29
C ARG A 93 -5.88 -20.10 7.41
N LEU A 94 -5.98 -19.55 8.63
CA LEU A 94 -6.51 -18.22 8.87
C LEU A 94 -5.44 -17.31 9.44
N THR A 95 -5.23 -16.14 8.82
CA THR A 95 -4.36 -15.07 9.31
C THR A 95 -5.18 -13.81 9.52
N ALA A 96 -4.99 -13.14 10.65
CA ALA A 96 -5.52 -11.80 10.89
C ALA A 96 -4.40 -10.78 10.70
N MET A 97 -4.76 -9.65 10.09
CA MET A 97 -3.89 -8.49 9.92
C MET A 97 -4.59 -7.26 10.46
N LEU A 98 -3.88 -6.45 11.23
CA LEU A 98 -4.33 -5.16 11.74
C LEU A 98 -3.27 -4.11 11.42
N ALA A 99 -3.68 -3.01 10.81
CA ALA A 99 -2.81 -1.86 10.60
C ALA A 99 -3.43 -0.60 11.18
N ALA A 100 -2.60 0.30 11.68
CA ALA A 100 -3.02 1.61 12.17
C ALA A 100 -2.00 2.67 11.76
N SER A 101 -2.46 3.90 11.60
CA SER A 101 -1.60 5.04 11.29
C SER A 101 -2.07 6.31 11.98
N ILE A 102 -1.12 7.19 12.27
CA ILE A 102 -1.36 8.54 12.81
C ILE A 102 -0.40 9.53 12.15
N SER A 103 -0.94 10.71 11.80
CA SER A 103 -0.15 11.81 11.24
C SER A 103 -0.31 13.03 12.13
N PRO A 104 0.73 13.44 12.88
CA PRO A 104 0.71 14.62 13.73
C PRO A 104 0.46 15.90 12.92
N SER A 105 1.11 16.01 11.76
CA SER A 105 0.80 17.02 10.74
C SER A 105 0.00 16.35 9.63
N HIS A 106 -1.28 16.68 9.47
CA HIS A 106 -2.21 15.95 8.60
C HIS A 106 -2.82 16.88 7.52
N ARG A 107 -1.94 17.68 6.88
CA ARG A 107 -2.33 18.61 5.81
C ARG A 107 -2.66 17.91 4.49
N VAL A 108 -1.98 16.80 4.20
CA VAL A 108 -2.15 15.99 3.00
C VAL A 108 -2.32 14.49 3.29
N LEU A 109 -2.00 14.05 4.50
CA LEU A 109 -2.21 12.67 4.96
C LEU A 109 -3.45 12.56 5.85
N ALA A 110 -3.98 11.35 6.01
CA ALA A 110 -5.03 11.08 6.98
C ALA A 110 -4.50 11.34 8.40
N ARG A 111 -5.27 12.04 9.22
CA ARG A 111 -4.97 12.27 10.65
C ARG A 111 -4.77 10.93 11.38
N GLN A 112 -5.63 9.95 11.06
CA GLN A 112 -5.57 8.61 11.60
C GLN A 112 -6.18 7.62 10.62
N GLY A 113 -5.72 6.38 10.66
CA GLY A 113 -6.24 5.28 9.88
C GLY A 113 -6.22 3.99 10.68
N ILE A 114 -7.17 3.11 10.41
CA ILE A 114 -7.21 1.75 10.90
C ILE A 114 -7.67 0.84 9.76
N ASP A 115 -7.07 -0.34 9.66
CA ASP A 115 -7.39 -1.38 8.70
C ASP A 115 -7.34 -2.74 9.39
N GLY A 116 -8.34 -3.57 9.16
CA GLY A 116 -8.39 -4.95 9.62
C GLY A 116 -8.70 -5.87 8.45
N THR A 117 -7.89 -6.90 8.25
CA THR A 117 -8.03 -7.87 7.15
C THR A 117 -7.90 -9.30 7.69
N LEU A 118 -8.77 -10.18 7.22
CA LEU A 118 -8.69 -11.63 7.41
C LEU A 118 -8.29 -12.27 6.08
N GLN A 119 -7.30 -13.15 6.11
CA GLN A 119 -6.86 -13.98 5.00
C GLN A 119 -7.15 -15.44 5.33
N TYR A 120 -7.87 -16.13 4.45
CA TYR A 120 -8.23 -17.53 4.61
C TYR A 120 -7.83 -18.36 3.39
N GLU A 121 -7.05 -19.42 3.64
CA GLU A 121 -6.72 -20.42 2.63
C GLU A 121 -7.83 -21.49 2.59
N PHE A 122 -8.74 -21.35 1.63
CA PHE A 122 -9.90 -22.26 1.51
C PHE A 122 -9.59 -23.53 0.71
N ALA A 123 -8.54 -23.49 -0.13
CA ALA A 123 -7.99 -24.64 -0.84
C ALA A 123 -6.47 -24.44 -0.99
N PRO A 124 -5.66 -25.49 -1.24
CA PRO A 124 -4.21 -25.35 -1.41
C PRO A 124 -3.87 -24.27 -2.43
N ALA A 125 -3.08 -23.28 -2.01
CA ALA A 125 -2.64 -22.12 -2.81
C ALA A 125 -3.76 -21.16 -3.26
N TRP A 126 -5.01 -21.32 -2.77
CA TRP A 126 -6.11 -20.38 -2.99
C TRP A 126 -6.46 -19.64 -1.71
N LEU A 127 -6.34 -18.31 -1.75
CA LEU A 127 -6.60 -17.45 -0.62
C LEU A 127 -7.71 -16.45 -0.94
N VAL A 128 -8.57 -16.23 0.04
CA VAL A 128 -9.52 -15.12 0.04
C VAL A 128 -9.13 -14.17 1.15
N HIS A 129 -9.15 -12.86 0.84
CA HIS A 129 -8.90 -11.81 1.82
C HIS A 129 -10.15 -10.94 1.92
N ALA A 130 -10.59 -10.66 3.13
CA ALA A 130 -11.70 -9.76 3.41
C ALA A 130 -11.29 -8.73 4.46
N GLY A 131 -11.48 -7.46 4.17
CA GLY A 131 -10.99 -6.38 5.03
C GLY A 131 -11.94 -5.19 5.12
N LEU A 132 -11.76 -4.42 6.19
CA LEU A 132 -12.42 -3.13 6.42
C LEU A 132 -11.36 -2.10 6.81
N ALA A 133 -11.44 -0.91 6.24
CA ALA A 133 -10.55 0.20 6.56
C ALA A 133 -11.34 1.48 6.79
N SER A 134 -10.85 2.31 7.70
CA SER A 134 -11.37 3.65 7.95
C SER A 134 -10.22 4.63 8.07
N LYS A 135 -10.28 5.75 7.32
CA LYS A 135 -9.31 6.85 7.38
C LYS A 135 -10.04 8.14 7.64
N ARG A 136 -9.55 8.88 8.62
CA ARG A 136 -10.08 10.19 8.98
C ARG A 136 -9.13 11.28 8.51
N TYR A 137 -9.63 12.13 7.66
CA TYR A 137 -9.02 13.39 7.24
C TYR A 137 -9.73 14.55 7.97
N ASP A 138 -9.20 15.78 7.92
CA ASP A 138 -9.85 16.91 8.57
C ASP A 138 -11.26 17.22 8.01
N ALA A 139 -11.47 17.08 6.70
CA ALA A 139 -12.76 17.37 6.06
C ALA A 139 -13.53 16.11 5.61
N ALA A 140 -12.98 14.91 5.73
CA ALA A 140 -13.62 13.71 5.22
C ALA A 140 -13.27 12.46 6.02
N ASN A 141 -14.24 11.55 6.14
CA ASN A 141 -13.98 10.16 6.51
C ASN A 141 -14.08 9.31 5.26
N VAL A 142 -13.12 8.40 5.09
CA VAL A 142 -13.08 7.42 4.00
C VAL A 142 -13.21 6.04 4.63
N ASN A 143 -14.29 5.34 4.33
CA ASN A 143 -14.52 3.96 4.76
C ASN A 143 -14.45 3.06 3.54
N GLN A 144 -13.76 1.96 3.66
CA GLN A 144 -13.53 1.01 2.58
C GLN A 144 -13.74 -0.40 3.08
N ALA A 145 -14.38 -1.24 2.29
CA ALA A 145 -14.28 -2.68 2.40
C ALA A 145 -13.39 -3.22 1.30
N SER A 146 -12.87 -4.42 1.46
CA SER A 146 -12.08 -5.10 0.43
C SER A 146 -12.40 -6.58 0.41
N LEU A 147 -12.44 -7.13 -0.79
CA LEU A 147 -12.51 -8.57 -1.04
C LEU A 147 -11.49 -8.88 -2.13
N MET A 148 -10.57 -9.80 -1.87
CA MET A 148 -9.54 -10.21 -2.83
C MET A 148 -9.47 -11.73 -2.89
N LEU A 149 -9.39 -12.26 -4.11
CA LEU A 149 -9.06 -13.66 -4.38
C LEU A 149 -7.65 -13.70 -4.93
N GLU A 150 -6.83 -14.60 -4.38
CA GLU A 150 -5.43 -14.79 -4.77
C GLU A 150 -5.14 -16.27 -5.00
N HIS A 151 -4.35 -16.57 -6.00
CA HIS A 151 -3.92 -17.91 -6.33
C HIS A 151 -2.43 -17.96 -6.63
N TYR A 152 -1.74 -18.92 -6.01
CA TYR A 152 -0.34 -19.24 -6.26
C TYR A 152 -0.24 -20.46 -7.17
N PHE A 153 0.61 -20.39 -8.20
CA PHE A 153 0.84 -21.48 -9.14
C PHE A 153 2.29 -21.48 -9.61
N SER A 154 3.04 -22.55 -9.27
CA SER A 154 4.47 -22.62 -9.52
C SER A 154 5.21 -21.41 -8.96
N SER A 155 5.94 -20.67 -9.79
CA SER A 155 6.66 -19.44 -9.43
C SER A 155 5.86 -18.16 -9.66
N PHE A 156 4.53 -18.24 -9.74
CA PHE A 156 3.67 -17.11 -10.01
C PHE A 156 2.58 -16.95 -8.94
N SER A 157 2.10 -15.75 -8.75
CA SER A 157 0.78 -15.51 -8.15
C SER A 157 -0.02 -14.51 -8.97
N ALA A 158 -1.34 -14.66 -8.90
CA ALA A 158 -2.28 -13.72 -9.48
C ALA A 158 -3.39 -13.43 -8.48
N SER A 159 -3.85 -12.18 -8.43
CA SER A 159 -4.99 -11.81 -7.60
C SER A 159 -5.90 -10.79 -8.27
N VAL A 160 -7.18 -10.83 -7.87
CA VAL A 160 -8.20 -9.85 -8.21
C VAL A 160 -8.80 -9.33 -6.92
N ALA A 161 -8.89 -8.01 -6.78
CA ALA A 161 -9.50 -7.37 -5.63
C ALA A 161 -10.61 -6.42 -6.07
N TRP A 162 -11.68 -6.39 -5.28
CA TRP A 162 -12.76 -5.41 -5.37
C TRP A 162 -12.83 -4.62 -4.07
N ARG A 163 -12.89 -3.28 -4.19
CA ARG A 163 -12.86 -2.36 -3.04
C ARG A 163 -13.96 -1.33 -3.15
N PRO A 164 -15.12 -1.57 -2.54
CA PRO A 164 -16.14 -0.54 -2.34
C PRO A 164 -15.63 0.50 -1.32
N VAL A 165 -15.85 1.76 -1.63
CA VAL A 165 -15.43 2.94 -0.85
C VAL A 165 -16.61 3.86 -0.65
N ARG A 166 -16.73 4.43 0.55
CA ARG A 166 -17.62 5.52 0.88
C ARG A 166 -16.83 6.72 1.37
N ALA A 167 -16.93 7.82 0.66
CA ALA A 167 -16.24 9.08 0.98
C ALA A 167 -17.07 10.27 0.51
N LEU A 168 -17.00 11.41 1.21
CA LEU A 168 -17.67 12.68 0.82
C LEU A 168 -19.19 12.53 0.57
N GLY A 169 -19.85 11.61 1.27
CA GLY A 169 -21.28 11.33 1.08
C GLY A 169 -21.63 10.47 -0.14
N ALA A 170 -20.65 10.08 -0.95
CA ALA A 170 -20.83 9.23 -2.14
C ALA A 170 -20.23 7.83 -1.92
N SER A 171 -20.73 6.87 -2.69
CA SER A 171 -20.19 5.50 -2.74
C SER A 171 -19.62 5.24 -4.13
N SER A 172 -18.48 4.55 -4.16
CA SER A 172 -17.79 4.16 -5.38
C SER A 172 -17.13 2.79 -5.19
N SER A 173 -16.47 2.27 -6.19
CA SER A 173 -15.66 1.05 -6.05
C SER A 173 -14.47 1.09 -7.00
N SER A 174 -13.45 0.34 -6.63
CA SER A 174 -12.29 0.07 -7.49
C SER A 174 -12.05 -1.43 -7.62
N THR A 175 -11.46 -1.79 -8.76
CA THR A 175 -11.00 -3.15 -9.04
C THR A 175 -9.51 -3.11 -9.30
N GLU A 176 -8.80 -4.12 -8.81
CA GLU A 176 -7.36 -4.24 -8.97
C GLU A 176 -7.01 -5.67 -9.38
N LEU A 177 -6.09 -5.79 -10.34
CA LEU A 177 -5.47 -7.02 -10.79
C LEU A 177 -3.99 -6.96 -10.46
N ARG A 178 -3.44 -8.04 -9.90
CA ARG A 178 -2.01 -8.19 -9.61
C ARG A 178 -1.50 -9.48 -10.21
N GLY A 179 -0.25 -9.47 -10.66
CA GLY A 179 0.49 -10.66 -11.05
C GLY A 179 1.94 -10.53 -10.61
N TYR A 180 2.49 -11.60 -10.04
CA TYR A 180 3.88 -11.65 -9.58
C TYR A 180 4.58 -12.87 -10.16
N TYR A 181 5.88 -12.70 -10.44
CA TYR A 181 6.81 -13.77 -10.79
C TYR A 181 7.94 -13.79 -9.76
N TYR A 182 8.09 -14.92 -9.06
CA TYR A 182 9.11 -15.18 -8.05
C TYR A 182 10.25 -15.97 -8.71
N TYR A 183 11.41 -15.35 -8.93
CA TYR A 183 12.50 -15.95 -9.71
C TYR A 183 13.70 -16.38 -8.88
N ARG A 184 13.78 -15.99 -7.62
CA ARG A 184 14.77 -16.38 -6.62
C ARG A 184 14.17 -16.27 -5.22
N ASP A 185 14.87 -16.85 -4.24
CA ASP A 185 14.55 -16.65 -2.84
C ASP A 185 14.50 -15.14 -2.53
N ASN A 186 13.38 -14.68 -1.99
CA ASN A 186 13.16 -13.27 -1.65
C ASN A 186 13.27 -12.28 -2.83
N SER A 187 13.16 -12.73 -4.08
CA SER A 187 13.20 -11.87 -5.26
C SER A 187 11.99 -12.09 -6.16
N TYR A 188 11.35 -11.00 -6.56
CA TYR A 188 10.18 -11.04 -7.43
C TYR A 188 10.09 -9.79 -8.30
N ILE A 189 9.33 -9.90 -9.37
CA ILE A 189 8.82 -8.79 -10.18
C ILE A 189 7.31 -8.92 -10.29
N GLY A 190 6.59 -7.82 -10.27
CA GLY A 190 5.13 -7.82 -10.32
C GLY A 190 4.57 -6.67 -11.13
N VAL A 191 3.34 -6.86 -11.60
CA VAL A 191 2.54 -5.83 -12.26
C VAL A 191 1.22 -5.68 -11.54
N ILE A 192 0.74 -4.43 -11.46
CA ILE A 192 -0.55 -4.10 -10.86
C ILE A 192 -1.30 -3.20 -11.84
N PHE A 193 -2.58 -3.51 -12.04
CA PHE A 193 -3.52 -2.67 -12.76
C PHE A 193 -4.69 -2.38 -11.86
N SER A 194 -5.05 -1.12 -11.69
CA SER A 194 -6.24 -0.74 -10.94
C SER A 194 -7.09 0.26 -11.70
N THR A 195 -8.40 0.17 -11.51
CA THR A 195 -9.37 1.11 -12.06
C THR A 195 -10.53 1.27 -11.09
N GLY A 196 -11.06 2.47 -10.98
CA GLY A 196 -12.19 2.77 -10.10
C GLY A 196 -12.38 4.25 -9.93
N GLN A 197 -13.12 4.63 -8.89
CA GLN A 197 -13.29 6.02 -8.50
C GLN A 197 -12.70 6.23 -7.11
N GLU A 198 -12.01 7.34 -6.94
CA GLU A 198 -11.37 7.73 -5.70
C GLU A 198 -11.64 9.19 -5.36
N ALA A 199 -11.66 9.48 -4.07
CA ALA A 199 -11.60 10.86 -3.60
C ALA A 199 -10.19 11.39 -3.85
N THR A 200 -10.04 12.24 -4.85
CA THR A 200 -8.78 12.75 -5.34
C THR A 200 -8.60 14.21 -5.01
N SER A 201 -7.46 14.58 -4.44
CA SER A 201 -7.06 15.99 -4.37
C SER A 201 -6.62 16.48 -5.74
N VAL A 202 -7.39 17.40 -6.29
CA VAL A 202 -7.09 18.04 -7.57
C VAL A 202 -6.18 19.25 -7.40
N ASN A 203 -6.11 19.77 -6.19
CA ASN A 203 -5.17 20.79 -5.70
C ASN A 203 -5.12 20.78 -4.16
N ALA A 204 -4.38 21.72 -3.55
CA ALA A 204 -4.19 21.78 -2.09
C ALA A 204 -5.48 22.02 -1.27
N SER A 205 -6.61 22.38 -1.88
CA SER A 205 -7.84 22.75 -1.19
C SER A 205 -9.10 22.02 -1.66
N THR A 206 -9.02 21.25 -2.74
CA THR A 206 -10.19 20.66 -3.40
C THR A 206 -10.03 19.15 -3.56
N VAL A 207 -11.00 18.42 -3.03
CA VAL A 207 -11.13 16.96 -3.20
C VAL A 207 -12.41 16.68 -3.99
N LEU A 208 -12.29 15.89 -5.02
CA LEU A 208 -13.40 15.44 -5.86
C LEU A 208 -13.36 13.91 -6.00
N LEU A 209 -14.52 13.31 -6.21
CA LEU A 209 -14.59 11.91 -6.63
C LEU A 209 -14.28 11.85 -8.13
N THR A 210 -13.20 11.14 -8.48
CA THR A 210 -12.70 11.07 -9.87
C THR A 210 -12.43 9.64 -10.28
N ASP A 211 -12.53 9.37 -11.57
CA ASP A 211 -12.08 8.11 -12.14
C ASP A 211 -10.55 8.03 -12.06
N VAL A 212 -10.05 6.93 -11.54
CA VAL A 212 -8.62 6.66 -11.39
C VAL A 212 -8.26 5.38 -12.11
N ARG A 213 -7.18 5.43 -12.87
CA ARG A 213 -6.55 4.25 -13.47
C ARG A 213 -5.08 4.28 -13.13
N ALA A 214 -4.57 3.19 -12.60
CA ALA A 214 -3.15 3.08 -12.27
C ALA A 214 -2.57 1.78 -12.83
N THR A 215 -1.31 1.89 -13.24
CA THR A 215 -0.47 0.76 -13.64
C THR A 215 0.84 0.88 -12.89
N ALA A 216 1.29 -0.21 -12.28
CA ALA A 216 2.57 -0.27 -11.60
C ALA A 216 3.38 -1.48 -12.06
N LEU A 217 4.67 -1.28 -12.24
CA LEU A 217 5.70 -2.31 -12.29
C LEU A 217 6.52 -2.19 -11.02
N LEU A 218 6.68 -3.28 -10.31
CA LEU A 218 7.39 -3.26 -9.03
C LEU A 218 8.16 -4.56 -8.83
N GLY A 219 9.10 -4.52 -7.91
CA GLY A 219 9.84 -5.73 -7.59
C GLY A 219 10.79 -5.55 -6.43
N ARG A 220 11.35 -6.69 -6.05
CA ARG A 220 12.42 -6.83 -5.09
C ARG A 220 13.52 -7.69 -5.68
N HIS A 221 14.75 -7.26 -5.53
CA HIS A 221 15.93 -8.01 -5.94
C HIS A 221 16.90 -8.14 -4.76
N SER A 222 17.16 -9.36 -4.33
CA SER A 222 18.14 -9.68 -3.29
C SER A 222 19.51 -9.90 -3.94
N PHE A 223 20.49 -9.07 -3.58
CA PHE A 223 21.87 -9.18 -4.06
C PHE A 223 22.68 -10.16 -3.21
N SER A 224 22.34 -10.26 -1.93
CA SER A 224 22.96 -11.16 -0.98
C SER A 224 21.92 -11.67 0.02
N ARG A 225 22.35 -12.46 1.00
CA ARG A 225 21.48 -12.89 2.09
C ARG A 225 20.99 -11.73 2.96
N GLN A 226 21.73 -10.63 2.99
CA GLN A 226 21.46 -9.48 3.87
C GLN A 226 20.90 -8.26 3.10
N TRP A 227 21.22 -8.09 1.83
CA TRP A 227 20.89 -6.89 1.08
C TRP A 227 19.89 -7.14 -0.04
N ALA A 228 18.88 -6.30 -0.09
CA ALA A 228 17.93 -6.26 -1.20
C ALA A 228 17.60 -4.81 -1.60
N VAL A 229 17.16 -4.64 -2.84
CA VAL A 229 16.55 -3.40 -3.35
C VAL A 229 15.10 -3.67 -3.68
N ASN A 230 14.23 -2.79 -3.21
CA ASN A 230 12.83 -2.69 -3.63
C ASN A 230 12.70 -1.54 -4.62
N TYR A 231 11.91 -1.72 -5.67
CA TYR A 231 11.68 -0.70 -6.68
C TYR A 231 10.23 -0.71 -7.18
N ALA A 232 9.74 0.44 -7.59
CA ALA A 232 8.47 0.55 -8.29
C ALA A 232 8.48 1.73 -9.27
N VAL A 233 7.78 1.54 -10.38
CA VAL A 233 7.42 2.60 -11.32
C VAL A 233 5.91 2.55 -11.48
N THR A 234 5.25 3.68 -11.25
CA THR A 234 3.79 3.76 -11.28
C THR A 234 3.35 4.89 -12.19
N SER A 235 2.34 4.63 -13.02
CA SER A 235 1.64 5.66 -13.78
C SER A 235 0.17 5.67 -13.35
N THR A 236 -0.33 6.82 -12.92
CA THR A 236 -1.70 6.99 -12.44
C THR A 236 -2.37 8.14 -13.18
N ARG A 237 -3.51 7.89 -13.79
CA ARG A 237 -4.38 8.92 -14.35
C ARG A 237 -5.46 9.28 -13.33
N GLN A 238 -5.53 10.56 -12.96
CA GLN A 238 -6.49 11.11 -12.00
C GLN A 238 -7.56 11.89 -12.75
N GLY A 239 -8.57 11.19 -13.28
CA GLY A 239 -9.60 11.78 -14.11
C GLY A 239 -9.01 12.58 -15.28
N ASN A 240 -9.46 13.83 -15.41
CA ASN A 240 -8.93 14.80 -16.39
C ASN A 240 -8.03 15.85 -15.71
N PHE A 241 -7.66 15.68 -14.42
CA PHE A 241 -6.92 16.70 -13.67
C PHE A 241 -5.42 16.62 -13.88
N TYR A 242 -4.85 15.42 -13.82
CA TYR A 242 -3.43 15.17 -14.08
C TYR A 242 -3.11 13.68 -14.24
N ASN A 243 -1.98 13.41 -14.86
CA ASN A 243 -1.29 12.14 -14.75
C ASN A 243 -0.16 12.28 -13.73
N ARG A 244 0.03 11.25 -12.91
CA ARG A 244 1.12 11.15 -11.94
C ARG A 244 1.99 9.96 -12.30
N ASN A 245 3.26 10.21 -12.55
CA ASN A 245 4.28 9.19 -12.77
C ASN A 245 5.24 9.18 -11.58
N SER A 246 5.39 8.03 -10.95
CA SER A 246 6.18 7.86 -9.73
C SER A 246 7.29 6.85 -9.94
N VAL A 247 8.44 7.11 -9.32
CA VAL A 247 9.54 6.17 -9.16
C VAL A 247 9.86 6.04 -7.68
N ARG A 248 9.90 4.80 -7.18
CA ARG A 248 10.30 4.46 -5.82
C ARG A 248 11.51 3.55 -5.85
N LEU A 249 12.47 3.81 -4.96
CA LEU A 249 13.61 2.93 -4.65
C LEU A 249 13.72 2.77 -3.14
N GLY A 250 14.06 1.56 -2.70
CA GLY A 250 14.28 1.24 -1.28
C GLY A 250 15.47 0.31 -1.14
N ALA A 251 16.40 0.65 -0.24
CA ALA A 251 17.48 -0.24 0.17
C ALA A 251 17.07 -0.95 1.46
N GLN A 252 17.18 -2.27 1.47
CA GLN A 252 16.78 -3.11 2.59
C GLN A 252 17.96 -3.93 3.09
N PHE A 253 18.09 -3.97 4.42
CA PHE A 253 19.07 -4.80 5.13
C PHE A 253 18.36 -5.79 6.05
N LEU A 254 18.82 -7.04 6.04
CA LEU A 254 18.34 -8.15 6.86
C LEU A 254 19.40 -8.47 7.93
N PHE A 255 18.97 -8.49 9.20
CA PHE A 255 19.79 -8.82 10.38
C PHE A 255 19.69 -10.30 10.73
#